data_32b4c181ffb05b8269719e951e945f4d
#
_entry.id   32b4c181ffb05b8269719e951e945f4d
#
_cell.length_a   1.000
_cell.length_b   1.000
_cell.length_c   1.000
_cell.angle_alpha   90.00
_cell.angle_beta   90.00
_cell.angle_gamma   90.00
#
_symmetry.space_group_name_H-M   'P 1'
#
loop_
_entity.id
_entity.type
_entity.pdbx_description
1 polymer ?
#
loop_
_entity_poly.entity_id
_entity_poly.type
_entity_poly.pdbx_seq_one_letter_code
_entity_poly.pdbx_strand_id
1 'polypeptide(L)'
;RRRELPVTRKSCRNLFRVDRLVLGQAQVLDRENDMSSPQSLEDEQGGGDPPGDLRSVLVTSVLNLEPLDEDLFRGRHYWVPTTQRLFGGQIVGQALVAAAKSVNEDVHVHSLHCYFVRAGDPKVPVLYQVERTRTGASFSVRSVKAVQHGKPIFICQASFQKVQPSPVQHQFSMPRVPFPEELLDHEALIEQYLSDPNLQEKYRVGLNRIAAQEVPIEIKLVNPPTVSQLQNMEPRQMFWVRARGYIGEGDIKMHCCVAAYMSDYAFLGTALLPHRWQHQVHFMVSLDHSMWFHTPFRADHWMLYECESPWAGEYGGEWDQGTDFGVAESLLSWEIRPSSPFSLYTGGSRGLVHGRLWRRDGVLAVS
;
A
#
# COMPACT_ATOMS: atom_id res chain seq x y z
N ARG A 1 32.24 -43.97 -31.39
CA ARG A 1 30.93 -44.67 -31.29
C ARG A 1 30.15 -43.99 -30.17
N ARG A 2 29.25 -43.06 -30.52
CA ARG A 2 28.27 -42.48 -29.61
C ARG A 2 27.02 -43.35 -29.62
N ARG A 3 26.51 -43.69 -28.46
CA ARG A 3 25.18 -44.31 -28.29
C ARG A 3 24.20 -43.25 -27.93
N GLU A 4 23.19 -43.04 -28.75
CA GLU A 4 22.00 -42.26 -28.47
C GLU A 4 21.00 -43.09 -27.67
N LEU A 5 20.38 -42.49 -26.66
CA LEU A 5 19.23 -43.04 -25.94
C LEU A 5 17.98 -42.24 -26.28
N PRO A 6 16.81 -42.85 -26.42
CA PRO A 6 15.62 -42.22 -26.92
C PRO A 6 14.84 -41.45 -25.85
N VAL A 7 14.38 -40.24 -26.21
CA VAL A 7 13.48 -39.42 -25.41
C VAL A 7 12.04 -39.88 -25.65
N THR A 8 11.40 -40.40 -24.62
CA THR A 8 9.96 -40.67 -24.62
C THR A 8 9.17 -39.42 -24.19
N ARG A 9 8.41 -38.85 -25.11
CA ARG A 9 7.35 -37.87 -24.83
C ARG A 9 6.21 -38.56 -24.06
N LYS A 10 5.93 -38.16 -22.81
CA LYS A 10 4.64 -38.37 -22.16
C LYS A 10 3.83 -37.09 -22.17
N SER A 11 2.72 -37.19 -22.88
CA SER A 11 1.58 -36.28 -22.92
C SER A 11 0.94 -36.16 -21.53
N CYS A 12 0.80 -34.95 -21.00
CA CYS A 12 -0.16 -34.63 -19.94
C CYS A 12 -1.20 -33.69 -20.49
N ARG A 13 -2.28 -34.26 -20.99
CA ARG A 13 -3.58 -33.61 -21.13
C ARG A 13 -4.40 -33.90 -19.88
N ASN A 14 -5.24 -32.94 -19.54
CA ASN A 14 -6.34 -32.96 -18.57
C ASN A 14 -5.98 -32.67 -17.12
N LEU A 15 -6.51 -31.48 -16.67
CA LEU A 15 -7.46 -31.45 -15.55
C LEU A 15 -7.90 -30.00 -15.28
N PHE A 16 -8.90 -29.58 -16.06
CA PHE A 16 -9.84 -28.56 -15.58
C PHE A 16 -11.07 -29.29 -15.08
N ARG A 17 -11.29 -29.25 -13.78
CA ARG A 17 -12.57 -29.59 -13.16
C ARG A 17 -12.95 -28.45 -12.24
N VAL A 18 -14.02 -27.76 -12.63
CA VAL A 18 -14.70 -26.77 -11.82
C VAL A 18 -15.65 -27.54 -10.93
N ASP A 19 -15.43 -27.52 -9.63
CA ASP A 19 -16.42 -27.96 -8.66
C ASP A 19 -17.08 -26.73 -8.02
N ARG A 20 -18.40 -26.65 -8.30
CA ARG A 20 -19.38 -25.83 -7.58
C ARG A 20 -19.57 -26.41 -6.17
N LEU A 21 -19.43 -25.61 -5.15
CA LEU A 21 -19.98 -25.93 -3.83
C LEU A 21 -20.53 -24.68 -3.13
N VAL A 22 -21.83 -24.61 -3.16
CA VAL A 22 -22.79 -24.51 -2.05
C VAL A 22 -22.82 -23.19 -1.28
N LEU A 23 -23.89 -22.46 -1.59
CA LEU A 23 -24.53 -21.41 -0.78
C LEU A 23 -25.01 -22.00 0.57
N GLY A 24 -24.46 -21.50 1.67
CA GLY A 24 -24.99 -21.69 3.00
C GLY A 24 -25.88 -20.51 3.41
N GLN A 25 -27.15 -20.79 3.68
CA GLN A 25 -28.14 -19.85 4.14
C GLN A 25 -27.79 -19.32 5.55
N ALA A 26 -27.75 -18.01 5.72
CA ALA A 26 -27.82 -17.38 7.03
C ALA A 26 -29.28 -17.05 7.37
N GLN A 27 -29.75 -17.58 8.48
CA GLN A 27 -31.07 -17.31 9.03
C GLN A 27 -31.14 -15.92 9.63
N VAL A 28 -32.16 -15.18 9.19
CA VAL A 28 -32.60 -13.93 9.80
C VAL A 28 -33.30 -14.27 11.10
N LEU A 29 -32.92 -13.68 12.21
CA LEU A 29 -33.64 -13.60 13.44
C LEU A 29 -34.08 -12.15 13.66
N ASP A 30 -35.38 -11.94 13.40
CA ASP A 30 -36.09 -10.75 13.83
C ASP A 30 -36.14 -10.68 15.38
N ARG A 31 -35.84 -9.51 15.92
CA ARG A 31 -36.31 -9.10 17.25
C ARG A 31 -36.83 -7.67 17.18
N GLU A 32 -38.11 -7.56 17.45
CA GLU A 32 -38.88 -6.35 17.56
C GLU A 32 -38.55 -5.54 18.81
N ASN A 33 -38.62 -4.23 18.62
CA ASN A 33 -39.06 -3.14 19.50
C ASN A 33 -38.99 -3.28 21.02
N ASP A 34 -38.28 -2.34 21.63
CA ASP A 34 -38.87 -1.60 22.76
C ASP A 34 -38.43 -0.12 22.74
N MET A 35 -39.44 0.78 22.75
CA MET A 35 -39.29 2.22 22.79
C MET A 35 -39.35 2.72 24.23
N SER A 36 -38.31 3.38 24.72
CA SER A 36 -38.45 4.27 25.87
C SER A 36 -37.59 5.51 25.73
N SER A 37 -38.20 6.61 26.12
CA SER A 37 -37.89 8.03 25.90
C SER A 37 -36.54 8.54 26.44
N PRO A 38 -36.10 9.75 25.97
CA PRO A 38 -34.74 10.24 26.22
C PRO A 38 -34.62 10.91 27.60
N GLN A 39 -33.60 10.52 28.33
CA GLN A 39 -33.09 11.31 29.45
C GLN A 39 -31.86 12.11 29.02
N SER A 40 -31.86 13.36 29.44
CA SER A 40 -30.81 14.37 29.29
C SER A 40 -29.43 13.83 29.68
N LEU A 41 -28.47 13.95 28.76
CA LEU A 41 -27.05 13.66 29.01
C LEU A 41 -26.35 14.97 29.38
N GLU A 42 -25.86 15.04 30.58
CA GLU A 42 -24.88 16.02 31.03
C GLU A 42 -23.51 15.71 30.45
N ASP A 43 -22.81 16.75 30.02
CA ASP A 43 -21.47 16.68 29.46
C ASP A 43 -20.43 16.17 30.48
N GLU A 44 -20.02 14.90 30.37
CA GLU A 44 -18.77 14.44 30.95
C GLU A 44 -17.68 14.35 29.87
N GLN A 45 -16.75 15.28 29.89
CA GLN A 45 -15.48 15.22 29.18
C GLN A 45 -14.59 14.11 29.80
N GLY A 46 -14.80 12.88 29.38
CA GLY A 46 -13.93 11.76 29.68
C GLY A 46 -13.22 11.32 28.39
N GLY A 47 -11.94 11.65 28.22
CA GLY A 47 -11.11 11.17 27.10
C GLY A 47 -10.85 9.67 27.21
N GLY A 48 -11.85 8.86 26.89
CA GLY A 48 -11.72 7.42 26.72
C GLY A 48 -11.67 7.05 25.26
N ASP A 49 -10.87 6.06 24.92
CA ASP A 49 -10.86 5.47 23.57
C ASP A 49 -12.28 5.04 23.15
N PRO A 50 -12.70 5.25 21.89
CA PRO A 50 -13.98 4.81 21.40
C PRO A 50 -14.17 3.29 21.50
N PRO A 51 -15.41 2.78 21.49
CA PRO A 51 -15.71 1.36 21.45
C PRO A 51 -14.90 0.62 20.38
N GLY A 52 -14.56 -0.64 20.63
CA GLY A 52 -13.66 -1.43 19.78
C GLY A 52 -14.04 -1.54 18.32
N ASP A 53 -15.32 -1.47 17.99
CA ASP A 53 -15.91 -1.50 16.66
C ASP A 53 -15.65 -0.20 15.84
N LEU A 54 -15.29 0.92 16.48
CA LEU A 54 -14.89 2.16 15.80
C LEU A 54 -13.38 2.25 15.57
N ARG A 55 -12.60 1.35 16.12
CA ARG A 55 -11.14 1.33 15.91
C ARG A 55 -10.80 0.83 14.50
N SER A 56 -9.74 1.42 13.94
CA SER A 56 -9.24 1.03 12.62
C SER A 56 -8.80 -0.43 12.59
N VAL A 57 -9.31 -1.20 11.61
CA VAL A 57 -8.90 -2.58 11.36
C VAL A 57 -7.41 -2.69 11.02
N LEU A 58 -6.81 -1.61 10.50
CA LEU A 58 -5.35 -1.54 10.28
C LEU A 58 -4.59 -1.74 11.58
N VAL A 59 -5.03 -1.11 12.68
CA VAL A 59 -4.36 -1.18 13.98
C VAL A 59 -4.73 -2.46 14.73
N THR A 60 -6.02 -2.83 14.73
CA THR A 60 -6.50 -3.96 15.53
C THR A 60 -6.14 -5.32 14.94
N SER A 61 -5.91 -5.37 13.63
CA SER A 61 -5.76 -6.63 12.91
C SER A 61 -4.59 -6.65 11.95
N VAL A 62 -4.56 -5.76 10.95
CA VAL A 62 -3.61 -5.84 9.83
C VAL A 62 -2.16 -5.59 10.28
N LEU A 63 -1.93 -4.58 11.10
CA LEU A 63 -0.61 -4.20 11.62
C LEU A 63 -0.35 -4.75 13.03
N ASN A 64 -1.31 -5.44 13.62
CA ASN A 64 -1.12 -6.06 14.92
C ASN A 64 -0.14 -7.23 14.83
N LEU A 65 0.92 -7.19 15.64
CA LEU A 65 1.95 -8.21 15.71
C LEU A 65 1.89 -8.95 17.05
N GLU A 66 1.90 -10.27 16.96
CA GLU A 66 2.03 -11.15 18.12
C GLU A 66 3.50 -11.25 18.53
N PRO A 67 3.88 -10.84 19.75
CA PRO A 67 5.24 -11.05 20.23
C PRO A 67 5.47 -12.54 20.48
N LEU A 68 6.56 -13.07 19.97
CA LEU A 68 6.98 -14.46 20.20
C LEU A 68 8.16 -14.53 21.17
N ASP A 69 9.04 -13.54 21.12
CA ASP A 69 10.24 -13.40 21.98
C ASP A 69 10.69 -11.95 21.93
N GLU A 70 11.74 -11.60 22.67
CA GLU A 70 12.39 -10.31 22.54
C GLU A 70 12.84 -10.10 21.08
N ASP A 71 12.44 -8.97 20.48
CA ASP A 71 12.78 -8.62 19.12
C ASP A 71 12.34 -9.63 18.02
N LEU A 72 11.37 -10.53 18.34
CA LEU A 72 10.78 -11.48 17.41
C LEU A 72 9.26 -11.42 17.45
N PHE A 73 8.65 -11.14 16.30
CA PHE A 73 7.21 -10.95 16.17
C PHE A 73 6.63 -11.79 15.05
N ARG A 74 5.33 -12.13 15.16
CA ARG A 74 4.57 -12.82 14.13
C ARG A 74 3.46 -11.92 13.60
N GLY A 75 3.48 -11.67 12.29
CA GLY A 75 2.41 -11.01 11.56
C GLY A 75 1.50 -12.03 10.88
N ARG A 76 0.18 -11.79 10.95
CA ARG A 76 -0.83 -12.56 10.21
C ARG A 76 -1.34 -11.72 9.04
N HIS A 77 -1.88 -12.39 8.03
CA HIS A 77 -2.45 -11.73 6.87
C HIS A 77 -3.97 -11.69 7.01
N TYR A 78 -4.54 -10.51 6.86
CA TYR A 78 -5.96 -10.28 6.90
C TYR A 78 -6.58 -10.15 5.52
N TRP A 79 -5.82 -9.61 4.58
CA TRP A 79 -6.27 -9.34 3.23
C TRP A 79 -5.26 -9.90 2.23
N VAL A 80 -5.77 -10.66 1.27
CA VAL A 80 -4.96 -11.20 0.18
C VAL A 80 -5.40 -10.50 -1.10
N PRO A 81 -4.51 -9.72 -1.73
CA PRO A 81 -4.78 -9.13 -3.04
C PRO A 81 -5.15 -10.19 -4.07
N THR A 82 -5.87 -9.79 -5.10
CA THR A 82 -6.20 -10.66 -6.25
C THR A 82 -4.97 -11.30 -6.91
N THR A 83 -3.79 -10.76 -6.66
CA THR A 83 -2.49 -11.29 -7.11
C THR A 83 -2.06 -12.57 -6.38
N GLN A 84 -2.78 -12.99 -5.33
CA GLN A 84 -2.41 -14.12 -4.45
C GLN A 84 -1.01 -13.97 -3.81
N ARG A 85 -0.53 -12.75 -3.67
CA ARG A 85 0.74 -12.41 -3.01
C ARG A 85 0.50 -11.46 -1.85
N LEU A 86 1.45 -11.40 -0.94
CA LEU A 86 1.40 -10.43 0.14
C LEU A 86 1.44 -9.00 -0.42
N PHE A 87 0.61 -8.14 0.15
CA PHE A 87 0.65 -6.71 -0.14
C PHE A 87 1.91 -6.09 0.47
N GLY A 88 2.69 -5.37 -0.34
CA GLY A 88 3.96 -4.77 0.11
C GLY A 88 3.78 -3.81 1.27
N GLY A 89 2.77 -2.93 1.20
CA GLY A 89 2.46 -1.99 2.27
C GLY A 89 2.18 -2.67 3.61
N GLN A 90 1.55 -3.86 3.62
CA GLN A 90 1.36 -4.62 4.86
C GLN A 90 2.70 -5.08 5.45
N ILE A 91 3.63 -5.55 4.61
CA ILE A 91 4.94 -6.00 5.08
C ILE A 91 5.75 -4.82 5.62
N VAL A 92 5.75 -3.69 4.90
CA VAL A 92 6.45 -2.46 5.33
C VAL A 92 5.87 -1.95 6.64
N GLY A 93 4.54 -1.82 6.73
CA GLY A 93 3.86 -1.36 7.95
C GLY A 93 4.13 -2.27 9.14
N GLN A 94 4.00 -3.59 8.98
CA GLN A 94 4.29 -4.57 10.03
C GLN A 94 5.77 -4.56 10.45
N ALA A 95 6.70 -4.42 9.51
CA ALA A 95 8.13 -4.31 9.83
C ALA A 95 8.43 -3.04 10.63
N LEU A 96 7.78 -1.93 10.29
CA LEU A 96 7.92 -0.68 11.06
C LEU A 96 7.30 -0.79 12.46
N VAL A 97 6.16 -1.49 12.62
CA VAL A 97 5.60 -1.82 13.95
C VAL A 97 6.59 -2.63 14.78
N ALA A 98 7.21 -3.66 14.20
CA ALA A 98 8.21 -4.48 14.91
C ALA A 98 9.40 -3.62 15.37
N ALA A 99 9.92 -2.76 14.48
CA ALA A 99 10.98 -1.81 14.81
C ALA A 99 10.56 -0.84 15.92
N ALA A 100 9.34 -0.27 15.85
CA ALA A 100 8.81 0.69 16.80
C ALA A 100 8.63 0.09 18.21
N LYS A 101 8.25 -1.20 18.29
CA LYS A 101 8.13 -1.93 19.57
C LYS A 101 9.47 -2.16 20.28
N SER A 102 10.60 -2.03 19.57
CA SER A 102 11.95 -2.26 20.11
C SER A 102 12.70 -0.98 20.53
N VAL A 103 12.07 0.19 20.41
CA VAL A 103 12.63 1.49 20.79
C VAL A 103 11.82 2.14 21.88
N ASN A 104 12.42 3.11 22.57
CA ASN A 104 11.78 3.87 23.65
C ASN A 104 10.62 4.72 23.10
N GLU A 105 9.70 5.10 23.98
CA GLU A 105 8.53 5.91 23.62
C GLU A 105 8.90 7.34 23.19
N ASP A 106 9.98 7.89 23.71
CA ASP A 106 10.44 9.27 23.48
C ASP A 106 11.17 9.50 22.14
N VAL A 107 11.31 8.45 21.32
CA VAL A 107 11.87 8.56 19.96
C VAL A 107 10.80 8.32 18.89
N HIS A 108 10.89 9.07 17.81
CA HIS A 108 9.95 9.01 16.68
C HIS A 108 10.67 8.53 15.41
N VAL A 109 10.00 7.74 14.59
CA VAL A 109 10.55 7.33 13.30
C VAL A 109 10.74 8.56 12.41
N HIS A 110 11.89 8.68 11.76
CA HIS A 110 12.13 9.73 10.78
C HIS A 110 12.45 9.21 9.39
N SER A 111 12.88 7.94 9.26
CA SER A 111 13.07 7.31 7.94
C SER A 111 13.02 5.80 8.02
N LEU A 112 12.65 5.20 6.89
CA LEU A 112 12.84 3.77 6.63
C LEU A 112 13.29 3.55 5.18
N HIS A 113 14.08 2.50 4.96
CA HIS A 113 14.56 2.07 3.65
C HIS A 113 14.47 0.55 3.57
N CYS A 114 13.90 0.02 2.49
CA CYS A 114 13.65 -1.42 2.43
C CYS A 114 13.79 -2.00 1.02
N TYR A 115 13.99 -3.33 0.97
CA TYR A 115 14.00 -4.13 -0.25
C TYR A 115 13.03 -5.30 -0.14
N PHE A 116 12.26 -5.53 -1.21
CA PHE A 116 11.44 -6.72 -1.39
C PHE A 116 12.29 -7.81 -2.05
N VAL A 117 12.69 -8.79 -1.27
CA VAL A 117 13.71 -9.80 -1.67
C VAL A 117 13.08 -10.99 -2.39
N ARG A 118 11.87 -11.39 -1.96
CA ARG A 118 11.10 -12.52 -2.50
C ARG A 118 9.62 -12.30 -2.37
N ALA A 119 8.85 -12.94 -3.25
CA ALA A 119 7.40 -12.99 -3.09
C ALA A 119 7.03 -13.71 -1.78
N GLY A 120 6.19 -13.08 -0.98
CA GLY A 120 5.62 -13.70 0.22
C GLY A 120 4.40 -14.56 -0.09
N ASP A 121 4.25 -15.67 0.65
CA ASP A 121 3.07 -16.55 0.60
C ASP A 121 2.00 -16.03 1.58
N PRO A 122 0.80 -15.66 1.13
CA PRO A 122 -0.25 -15.16 2.00
C PRO A 122 -0.85 -16.22 2.94
N LYS A 123 -0.58 -17.49 2.72
CA LYS A 123 -1.05 -18.62 3.56
C LYS A 123 -0.17 -18.87 4.77
N VAL A 124 1.02 -18.27 4.81
CA VAL A 124 2.03 -18.49 5.85
C VAL A 124 2.25 -17.18 6.62
N PRO A 125 2.19 -17.20 7.96
CA PRO A 125 2.55 -16.04 8.77
C PRO A 125 3.97 -15.55 8.47
N VAL A 126 4.20 -14.25 8.61
CA VAL A 126 5.54 -13.65 8.49
C VAL A 126 6.15 -13.50 9.88
N LEU A 127 7.40 -13.91 10.01
CA LEU A 127 8.20 -13.67 11.20
C LEU A 127 9.07 -12.43 10.99
N TYR A 128 8.94 -11.45 11.88
CA TYR A 128 9.73 -10.22 11.88
C TYR A 128 10.82 -10.33 12.93
N GLN A 129 12.05 -10.39 12.50
CA GLN A 129 13.26 -10.44 13.34
C GLN A 129 13.86 -9.05 13.38
N VAL A 130 13.93 -8.45 14.56
CA VAL A 130 14.47 -7.11 14.77
C VAL A 130 15.89 -7.23 15.32
N GLU A 131 16.81 -6.49 14.71
CA GLU A 131 18.18 -6.30 15.20
C GLU A 131 18.32 -4.87 15.71
N ARG A 132 18.77 -4.72 16.97
CA ARG A 132 19.05 -3.42 17.59
C ARG A 132 20.41 -2.91 17.12
N THR A 133 20.49 -2.55 15.84
CA THR A 133 21.73 -2.12 15.17
C THR A 133 22.42 -0.97 15.93
N ARG A 134 21.63 -0.02 16.46
CA ARG A 134 22.12 1.06 17.31
C ARG A 134 21.04 1.55 18.29
N THR A 135 21.42 1.77 19.53
CA THR A 135 20.63 2.53 20.52
C THR A 135 21.51 3.62 21.09
N GLY A 136 21.32 4.85 20.66
CA GLY A 136 22.07 6.03 21.10
C GLY A 136 21.17 6.99 21.90
N ALA A 137 21.75 8.06 22.41
CA ALA A 137 21.05 9.07 23.21
C ALA A 137 19.98 9.84 22.42
N SER A 138 20.26 10.16 21.13
CA SER A 138 19.36 10.96 20.27
C SER A 138 18.80 10.16 19.10
N PHE A 139 19.49 9.11 18.64
CA PHE A 139 19.12 8.29 17.50
C PHE A 139 19.16 6.81 17.82
N SER A 140 18.20 6.06 17.28
CA SER A 140 18.17 4.59 17.31
C SER A 140 17.95 4.05 15.90
N VAL A 141 18.67 2.98 15.53
CA VAL A 141 18.51 2.30 14.25
C VAL A 141 18.12 0.85 14.51
N ARG A 142 17.15 0.37 13.75
CA ARG A 142 16.67 -1.02 13.77
C ARG A 142 16.74 -1.61 12.37
N SER A 143 17.35 -2.79 12.26
CA SER A 143 17.27 -3.61 11.05
C SER A 143 16.21 -4.68 11.26
N VAL A 144 15.27 -4.83 10.32
CA VAL A 144 14.20 -5.82 10.39
C VAL A 144 14.26 -6.75 9.20
N LYS A 145 14.18 -8.05 9.45
CA LYS A 145 14.04 -9.10 8.44
C LYS A 145 12.66 -9.72 8.57
N ALA A 146 11.85 -9.67 7.50
CA ALA A 146 10.63 -10.44 7.39
C ALA A 146 10.95 -11.79 6.75
N VAL A 147 10.59 -12.89 7.41
CA VAL A 147 11.03 -14.26 7.08
C VAL A 147 9.83 -15.18 6.92
N GLN A 148 9.84 -15.99 5.86
CA GLN A 148 8.96 -17.14 5.66
C GLN A 148 9.78 -18.35 5.22
N HIS A 149 9.43 -19.56 5.67
CA HIS A 149 10.14 -20.79 5.35
C HIS A 149 11.67 -20.72 5.59
N GLY A 150 12.08 -20.00 6.63
CA GLY A 150 13.49 -19.77 6.96
C GLY A 150 14.26 -18.86 6.00
N LYS A 151 13.57 -18.17 5.05
CA LYS A 151 14.21 -17.30 4.06
C LYS A 151 13.66 -15.86 4.20
N PRO A 152 14.52 -14.82 4.09
CA PRO A 152 14.05 -13.45 4.08
C PRO A 152 13.25 -13.18 2.81
N ILE A 153 12.06 -12.62 2.98
CA ILE A 153 11.19 -12.12 1.90
C ILE A 153 11.31 -10.60 1.76
N PHE A 154 11.69 -9.92 2.84
CA PHE A 154 11.83 -8.48 2.92
C PHE A 154 12.87 -8.11 3.97
N ILE A 155 13.58 -7.01 3.75
CA ILE A 155 14.54 -6.42 4.69
C ILE A 155 14.32 -4.92 4.75
N CYS A 156 14.43 -4.32 5.94
CA CYS A 156 14.42 -2.86 6.08
C CYS A 156 15.34 -2.38 7.20
N GLN A 157 15.70 -1.10 7.10
CA GLN A 157 16.27 -0.33 8.19
C GLN A 157 15.36 0.84 8.50
N ALA A 158 14.99 0.99 9.78
CA ALA A 158 14.23 2.12 10.28
C ALA A 158 15.08 2.91 11.26
N SER A 159 15.08 4.23 11.12
CA SER A 159 15.80 5.14 12.00
C SER A 159 14.82 6.01 12.79
N PHE A 160 15.11 6.17 14.06
CA PHE A 160 14.30 6.90 15.04
C PHE A 160 15.13 7.99 15.69
N GLN A 161 14.50 9.12 16.03
CA GLN A 161 15.17 10.22 16.70
C GLN A 161 14.31 10.83 17.80
N LYS A 162 14.94 11.46 18.80
CA LYS A 162 14.26 12.34 19.75
C LYS A 162 13.93 13.65 19.07
N VAL A 163 12.77 14.21 19.41
CA VAL A 163 12.39 15.55 18.95
C VAL A 163 13.40 16.57 19.49
N GLN A 164 13.94 17.37 18.60
CA GLN A 164 14.85 18.47 18.93
C GLN A 164 14.40 19.73 18.19
N PRO A 165 14.39 20.90 18.85
CA PRO A 165 14.08 22.15 18.18
C PRO A 165 15.11 22.46 17.10
N SER A 166 14.65 22.97 15.95
CA SER A 166 15.53 23.41 14.86
C SER A 166 15.13 24.81 14.41
N PRO A 167 16.08 25.72 14.21
CA PRO A 167 15.86 27.03 13.64
C PRO A 167 15.71 27.00 12.11
N VAL A 168 16.01 25.86 11.48
CA VAL A 168 15.95 25.70 10.01
C VAL A 168 14.67 24.98 9.63
N GLN A 169 13.85 25.60 8.78
CA GLN A 169 12.61 25.03 8.29
C GLN A 169 12.31 25.52 6.88
N HIS A 170 12.05 24.61 5.96
CA HIS A 170 11.48 24.85 4.65
C HIS A 170 10.81 23.59 4.12
N GLN A 171 9.87 23.73 3.20
CA GLN A 171 9.22 22.64 2.48
C GLN A 171 8.72 23.12 1.12
N PHE A 172 8.35 22.21 0.23
CA PHE A 172 7.58 22.54 -0.97
C PHE A 172 6.18 23.06 -0.60
N SER A 173 5.51 23.68 -1.55
CA SER A 173 4.10 24.06 -1.41
C SER A 173 3.20 22.91 -1.81
N MET A 174 2.20 22.63 -0.99
CA MET A 174 1.16 21.65 -1.32
C MET A 174 0.41 22.10 -2.59
N PRO A 175 0.13 21.18 -3.53
CA PRO A 175 -0.71 21.48 -4.68
C PRO A 175 -2.09 22.01 -4.26
N ARG A 176 -2.63 22.99 -5.00
CA ARG A 176 -3.99 23.47 -4.79
C ARG A 176 -4.98 22.51 -5.45
N VAL A 177 -5.76 21.83 -4.65
CA VAL A 177 -6.74 20.82 -5.09
C VAL A 177 -8.05 20.99 -4.34
N PRO A 178 -9.18 20.51 -4.87
CA PRO A 178 -10.45 20.44 -4.13
C PRO A 178 -10.31 19.63 -2.86
N PHE A 179 -11.05 19.98 -1.82
CA PHE A 179 -11.05 19.24 -0.57
C PHE A 179 -11.85 17.93 -0.68
N PRO A 180 -11.62 16.96 0.20
CA PRO A 180 -12.29 15.65 0.14
C PRO A 180 -13.81 15.71 0.16
N GLU A 181 -14.36 16.74 0.81
CA GLU A 181 -15.81 16.97 0.91
C GLU A 181 -16.45 17.36 -0.43
N GLU A 182 -15.65 17.88 -1.36
CA GLU A 182 -16.07 18.29 -2.70
C GLU A 182 -15.97 17.17 -3.73
N LEU A 183 -15.36 16.02 -3.36
CA LEU A 183 -15.04 14.93 -4.26
C LEU A 183 -15.95 13.72 -4.05
N LEU A 184 -16.19 12.99 -5.13
CA LEU A 184 -16.94 11.73 -5.08
C LEU A 184 -16.20 10.68 -4.25
N ASP A 185 -16.94 9.87 -3.54
CA ASP A 185 -16.43 8.65 -2.93
C ASP A 185 -15.99 7.66 -4.01
N HIS A 186 -15.05 6.78 -3.66
CA HIS A 186 -14.47 5.83 -4.59
C HIS A 186 -15.52 4.90 -5.21
N GLU A 187 -16.47 4.46 -4.41
CA GLU A 187 -17.59 3.62 -4.81
C GLU A 187 -18.50 4.34 -5.83
N ALA A 188 -18.89 5.58 -5.53
CA ALA A 188 -19.73 6.40 -6.43
C ALA A 188 -19.01 6.70 -7.76
N LEU A 189 -17.69 6.93 -7.72
CA LEU A 189 -16.89 7.13 -8.93
C LEU A 189 -16.82 5.86 -9.79
N ILE A 190 -16.66 4.69 -9.18
CA ILE A 190 -16.67 3.41 -9.90
C ILE A 190 -18.04 3.17 -10.54
N GLU A 191 -19.13 3.42 -9.85
CA GLU A 191 -20.49 3.30 -10.37
C GLU A 191 -20.70 4.24 -11.58
N GLN A 192 -20.20 5.48 -11.48
CA GLN A 192 -20.25 6.43 -12.60
C GLN A 192 -19.52 5.89 -13.83
N TYR A 193 -18.30 5.34 -13.66
CA TYR A 193 -17.58 4.73 -14.80
C TYR A 193 -18.29 3.52 -15.38
N LEU A 194 -18.81 2.63 -14.52
CA LEU A 194 -19.52 1.42 -14.95
C LEU A 194 -20.81 1.74 -15.72
N SER A 195 -21.41 2.90 -15.46
CA SER A 195 -22.61 3.38 -16.15
C SER A 195 -22.31 3.98 -17.53
N ASP A 196 -21.04 4.31 -17.85
CA ASP A 196 -20.68 4.87 -19.15
C ASP A 196 -20.71 3.80 -20.24
N PRO A 197 -21.55 3.98 -21.30
CA PRO A 197 -21.64 3.01 -22.41
C PRO A 197 -20.35 2.90 -23.23
N ASN A 198 -19.49 3.91 -23.21
CA ASN A 198 -18.23 3.93 -23.95
C ASN A 198 -17.08 3.25 -23.20
N LEU A 199 -17.30 2.83 -21.96
CA LEU A 199 -16.29 2.12 -21.18
C LEU A 199 -15.97 0.75 -21.79
N GLN A 200 -14.71 0.54 -22.18
CA GLN A 200 -14.26 -0.74 -22.74
C GLN A 200 -14.35 -1.87 -21.69
N GLU A 201 -14.69 -3.08 -22.15
CA GLU A 201 -14.89 -4.25 -21.30
C GLU A 201 -13.68 -4.56 -20.39
N LYS A 202 -12.47 -4.39 -20.89
CA LYS A 202 -11.25 -4.59 -20.08
C LYS A 202 -11.19 -3.72 -18.81
N TYR A 203 -11.68 -2.46 -18.90
CA TYR A 203 -11.75 -1.54 -17.76
C TYR A 203 -12.93 -1.90 -16.86
N ARG A 204 -14.08 -2.30 -17.44
CA ARG A 204 -15.25 -2.75 -16.69
C ARG A 204 -14.93 -3.92 -15.76
N VAL A 205 -14.23 -4.94 -16.27
CA VAL A 205 -13.76 -6.08 -15.48
C VAL A 205 -12.81 -5.63 -14.36
N GLY A 206 -11.90 -4.70 -14.66
CA GLY A 206 -10.97 -4.14 -13.67
C GLY A 206 -11.70 -3.38 -12.55
N LEU A 207 -12.63 -2.49 -12.90
CA LEU A 207 -13.42 -1.69 -11.95
C LEU A 207 -14.30 -2.57 -11.05
N ASN A 208 -15.00 -3.56 -11.62
CA ASN A 208 -15.80 -4.51 -10.81
C ASN A 208 -14.92 -5.28 -9.82
N ARG A 209 -13.69 -5.62 -10.20
CA ARG A 209 -12.75 -6.28 -9.30
C ARG A 209 -12.29 -5.35 -8.17
N ILE A 210 -12.08 -4.08 -8.46
CA ILE A 210 -11.74 -3.07 -7.44
C ILE A 210 -12.92 -2.84 -6.51
N ALA A 211 -14.13 -2.68 -7.04
CA ALA A 211 -15.34 -2.48 -6.25
C ALA A 211 -15.63 -3.64 -5.28
N ALA A 212 -15.25 -4.86 -5.64
CA ALA A 212 -15.43 -6.04 -4.78
C ALA A 212 -14.37 -6.17 -3.66
N GLN A 213 -13.41 -5.25 -3.56
CA GLN A 213 -12.37 -5.30 -2.55
C GLN A 213 -12.71 -4.40 -1.36
N GLU A 214 -12.85 -4.99 -0.18
CA GLU A 214 -12.88 -4.24 1.07
C GLU A 214 -11.44 -3.85 1.45
N VAL A 215 -11.10 -2.59 1.27
CA VAL A 215 -9.81 -2.04 1.69
C VAL A 215 -9.96 -1.22 2.97
N PRO A 216 -9.00 -1.32 3.92
CA PRO A 216 -9.09 -0.62 5.20
C PRO A 216 -8.72 0.86 5.12
N ILE A 217 -8.78 1.45 3.92
CA ILE A 217 -8.49 2.86 3.65
C ILE A 217 -9.60 3.46 2.80
N GLU A 218 -9.78 4.77 2.91
CA GLU A 218 -10.66 5.55 2.04
C GLU A 218 -9.82 6.37 1.07
N ILE A 219 -10.28 6.46 -0.18
CA ILE A 219 -9.60 7.19 -1.25
C ILE A 219 -10.60 8.04 -2.01
N LYS A 220 -10.22 9.27 -2.33
CA LYS A 220 -10.97 10.16 -3.22
C LYS A 220 -10.03 10.76 -4.26
N LEU A 221 -10.27 10.46 -5.54
CA LEU A 221 -9.45 10.97 -6.63
C LEU A 221 -9.68 12.48 -6.81
N VAL A 222 -8.59 13.24 -6.90
CA VAL A 222 -8.66 14.71 -7.08
C VAL A 222 -9.14 15.06 -8.49
N ASN A 223 -8.55 14.45 -9.50
CA ASN A 223 -8.90 14.67 -10.90
C ASN A 223 -9.17 13.34 -11.58
N PRO A 224 -10.35 12.72 -11.37
CA PRO A 224 -10.66 11.46 -12.00
C PRO A 224 -10.72 11.66 -13.54
N PRO A 225 -9.96 10.85 -14.32
CA PRO A 225 -9.96 10.98 -15.78
C PRO A 225 -11.32 10.58 -16.35
N THR A 226 -11.79 11.25 -17.39
CA THR A 226 -12.95 10.77 -18.18
C THR A 226 -12.59 9.49 -18.92
N VAL A 227 -13.60 8.73 -19.38
CA VAL A 227 -13.37 7.48 -20.15
C VAL A 227 -12.50 7.72 -21.38
N SER A 228 -12.63 8.87 -22.05
CA SER A 228 -11.79 9.24 -23.18
C SER A 228 -10.34 9.55 -22.82
N GLN A 229 -10.11 10.11 -21.61
CA GLN A 229 -8.78 10.45 -21.12
C GLN A 229 -7.99 9.22 -20.60
N LEU A 230 -8.65 8.09 -20.34
CA LEU A 230 -7.97 6.85 -19.92
C LEU A 230 -6.89 6.37 -20.92
N GLN A 231 -6.89 6.89 -22.13
CA GLN A 231 -5.92 6.52 -23.18
C GLN A 231 -4.62 7.33 -23.12
N ASN A 232 -4.64 8.55 -22.57
CA ASN A 232 -3.52 9.49 -22.55
C ASN A 232 -3.39 10.10 -21.15
N MET A 233 -3.02 9.30 -20.18
CA MET A 233 -2.79 9.77 -18.81
C MET A 233 -1.31 10.13 -18.64
N GLU A 234 -1.08 11.27 -17.97
CA GLU A 234 0.26 11.61 -17.51
C GLU A 234 0.72 10.67 -16.38
N PRO A 235 2.04 10.49 -16.17
CA PRO A 235 2.56 9.66 -15.10
C PRO A 235 2.48 10.38 -13.75
N ARG A 236 1.30 10.93 -13.44
CA ARG A 236 1.01 11.69 -12.23
C ARG A 236 -0.42 11.45 -11.79
N GLN A 237 -0.62 11.28 -10.48
CA GLN A 237 -1.94 11.22 -9.88
C GLN A 237 -1.95 11.85 -8.49
N MET A 238 -3.10 12.37 -8.10
CA MET A 238 -3.33 12.89 -6.77
C MET A 238 -4.65 12.37 -6.23
N PHE A 239 -4.66 11.99 -4.98
CA PHE A 239 -5.85 11.55 -4.30
C PHE A 239 -5.75 11.81 -2.79
N TRP A 240 -6.89 12.09 -2.18
CA TRP A 240 -6.99 12.10 -0.74
C TRP A 240 -7.09 10.67 -0.23
N VAL A 241 -6.39 10.39 0.88
CA VAL A 241 -6.37 9.07 1.52
C VAL A 241 -6.43 9.21 3.02
N ARG A 242 -7.12 8.27 3.69
CA ARG A 242 -7.09 8.09 5.14
C ARG A 242 -7.34 6.63 5.51
N ALA A 243 -6.92 6.23 6.69
CA ALA A 243 -7.33 4.96 7.28
C ALA A 243 -8.82 5.00 7.66
N ARG A 244 -9.55 3.89 7.46
CA ARG A 244 -10.90 3.73 7.99
C ARG A 244 -10.86 3.48 9.50
N GLY A 245 -11.71 4.17 10.24
CA GLY A 245 -11.81 4.06 11.69
C GLY A 245 -10.72 4.83 12.45
N TYR A 246 -10.87 4.86 13.76
CA TYR A 246 -10.03 5.64 14.67
C TYR A 246 -8.74 4.88 15.02
N ILE A 247 -7.60 5.57 15.00
CA ILE A 247 -6.29 5.00 15.33
C ILE A 247 -5.88 5.31 16.78
N GLY A 248 -6.23 6.50 17.27
CA GLY A 248 -5.82 7.03 18.57
C GLY A 248 -5.01 8.33 18.41
N GLU A 249 -5.06 9.20 19.40
CA GLU A 249 -4.36 10.50 19.32
C GLU A 249 -2.92 10.43 19.78
N GLY A 250 -2.61 9.54 20.71
CA GLY A 250 -1.31 9.47 21.37
C GLY A 250 -0.25 8.63 20.70
N ASP A 251 -0.62 7.72 19.78
CA ASP A 251 0.34 6.79 19.16
C ASP A 251 0.85 7.30 17.81
N ILE A 252 1.71 8.32 17.84
CA ILE A 252 2.34 8.91 16.64
C ILE A 252 3.10 7.84 15.82
N LYS A 253 3.73 6.85 16.46
CA LYS A 253 4.44 5.77 15.76
C LYS A 253 3.47 4.90 14.97
N MET A 254 2.29 4.61 15.52
CA MET A 254 1.27 3.83 14.80
C MET A 254 0.75 4.58 13.57
N HIS A 255 0.55 5.89 13.65
CA HIS A 255 0.20 6.69 12.47
C HIS A 255 1.26 6.59 11.37
N CYS A 256 2.56 6.57 11.72
CA CYS A 256 3.63 6.34 10.76
C CYS A 256 3.59 4.92 10.16
N CYS A 257 3.27 3.90 10.96
CA CYS A 257 3.11 2.52 10.47
C CYS A 257 1.92 2.38 9.52
N VAL A 258 0.81 3.07 9.79
CA VAL A 258 -0.36 3.13 8.91
C VAL A 258 -0.04 3.90 7.63
N ALA A 259 0.71 5.01 7.70
CA ALA A 259 1.18 5.72 6.51
C ALA A 259 2.09 4.83 5.66
N ALA A 260 2.95 4.01 6.26
CA ALA A 260 3.78 3.05 5.56
C ALA A 260 2.94 1.96 4.84
N TYR A 261 1.83 1.54 5.42
CA TYR A 261 0.85 0.69 4.73
C TYR A 261 0.21 1.41 3.54
N MET A 262 -0.27 2.65 3.75
CA MET A 262 -0.99 3.43 2.73
C MET A 262 -0.07 3.85 1.58
N SER A 263 1.22 4.07 1.83
CA SER A 263 2.18 4.58 0.85
C SER A 263 2.38 3.65 -0.35
N ASP A 264 2.20 2.34 -0.17
CA ASP A 264 2.30 1.36 -1.26
C ASP A 264 0.97 1.18 -2.02
N TYR A 265 -0.14 1.77 -1.53
CA TYR A 265 -1.43 1.64 -2.18
C TYR A 265 -1.53 2.59 -3.38
N ALA A 266 -1.92 2.06 -4.54
CA ALA A 266 -2.03 2.77 -5.83
C ALA A 266 -0.72 3.42 -6.35
N PHE A 267 0.35 3.43 -5.58
CA PHE A 267 1.62 4.10 -5.84
C PHE A 267 2.29 3.59 -7.13
N LEU A 268 2.51 2.28 -7.22
CA LEU A 268 3.08 1.59 -8.38
C LEU A 268 2.36 1.91 -9.69
N GLY A 269 1.04 2.03 -9.62
CA GLY A 269 0.21 2.29 -10.77
C GLY A 269 0.52 3.60 -11.48
N THR A 270 1.16 4.56 -10.80
CA THR A 270 1.50 5.87 -11.34
C THR A 270 2.45 5.76 -12.55
N ALA A 271 3.48 4.91 -12.46
CA ALA A 271 4.42 4.68 -13.56
C ALA A 271 3.76 4.06 -14.81
N LEU A 272 2.64 3.38 -14.63
CA LEU A 272 1.93 2.72 -15.73
C LEU A 272 0.84 3.58 -16.38
N LEU A 273 0.48 4.73 -15.81
CA LEU A 273 -0.63 5.56 -16.31
C LEU A 273 -0.52 5.86 -17.81
N PRO A 274 0.65 6.29 -18.34
CA PRO A 274 0.79 6.55 -19.78
C PRO A 274 0.73 5.29 -20.65
N HIS A 275 1.00 4.12 -20.09
CA HIS A 275 1.26 2.89 -20.82
C HIS A 275 0.09 1.89 -20.79
N ARG A 276 -0.88 2.05 -19.87
CA ARG A 276 -2.03 1.13 -19.69
C ARG A 276 -2.88 0.93 -20.93
N TRP A 277 -2.89 1.90 -21.81
CA TRP A 277 -3.61 1.83 -23.07
C TRP A 277 -2.93 0.91 -24.10
N GLN A 278 -1.61 1.00 -24.23
CA GLN A 278 -0.83 0.32 -25.26
C GLN A 278 -0.39 -1.08 -24.82
N HIS A 279 -0.20 -1.28 -23.52
CA HIS A 279 0.42 -2.49 -22.98
C HIS A 279 -0.46 -3.17 -21.93
N GLN A 280 -0.49 -4.50 -21.99
CA GLN A 280 -1.12 -5.33 -20.98
C GLN A 280 -0.05 -5.77 -19.97
N VAL A 281 -0.07 -5.18 -18.78
CA VAL A 281 0.85 -5.53 -17.69
C VAL A 281 0.30 -6.74 -16.96
N HIS A 282 1.01 -7.84 -16.99
CA HIS A 282 0.62 -9.09 -16.33
C HIS A 282 1.12 -9.18 -14.90
N PHE A 283 2.21 -8.50 -14.61
CA PHE A 283 2.88 -8.58 -13.34
C PHE A 283 3.62 -7.29 -13.00
N MET A 284 3.45 -6.81 -11.78
CA MET A 284 4.09 -5.60 -11.26
C MET A 284 4.41 -5.82 -9.77
N VAL A 285 5.61 -5.47 -9.35
CA VAL A 285 6.07 -5.57 -7.95
C VAL A 285 6.99 -4.43 -7.60
N SER A 286 7.01 -4.06 -6.33
CA SER A 286 8.03 -3.19 -5.76
C SER A 286 9.35 -3.95 -5.63
N LEU A 287 10.47 -3.30 -5.96
CA LEU A 287 11.82 -3.79 -5.68
C LEU A 287 12.33 -3.23 -4.36
N ASP A 288 12.14 -1.95 -4.14
CA ASP A 288 12.48 -1.23 -2.93
C ASP A 288 11.43 -0.16 -2.59
N HIS A 289 11.51 0.37 -1.38
CA HIS A 289 10.66 1.45 -0.91
C HIS A 289 11.38 2.24 0.18
N SER A 290 11.37 3.56 0.05
CA SER A 290 11.98 4.48 1.02
C SER A 290 10.98 5.52 1.47
N MET A 291 11.01 5.89 2.74
CA MET A 291 10.13 6.90 3.32
C MET A 291 10.88 7.79 4.31
N TRP A 292 10.54 9.07 4.32
CA TRP A 292 10.99 10.05 5.32
C TRP A 292 9.77 10.70 5.97
N PHE A 293 9.75 10.71 7.30
CA PHE A 293 8.68 11.28 8.11
C PHE A 293 9.15 12.62 8.66
N HIS A 294 8.48 13.69 8.28
CA HIS A 294 8.94 15.07 8.52
C HIS A 294 8.28 15.72 9.73
N THR A 295 6.98 15.49 9.91
CA THR A 295 6.17 16.10 10.98
C THR A 295 5.15 15.12 11.52
N PRO A 296 4.67 15.26 12.76
CA PRO A 296 3.56 14.48 13.27
C PRO A 296 2.28 14.68 12.44
N PHE A 297 1.54 13.61 12.21
CA PHE A 297 0.27 13.62 11.48
C PHE A 297 -0.66 12.52 12.02
N ARG A 298 -1.93 12.59 11.59
CA ARG A 298 -2.94 11.56 11.84
C ARG A 298 -3.30 10.87 10.54
N ALA A 299 -3.02 9.56 10.45
CA ALA A 299 -3.31 8.75 9.27
C ALA A 299 -4.80 8.38 9.12
N ASP A 300 -5.61 8.58 10.15
CA ASP A 300 -7.08 8.50 10.13
C ASP A 300 -7.75 9.85 9.75
N HIS A 301 -6.98 10.91 9.52
CA HIS A 301 -7.42 12.14 8.91
C HIS A 301 -7.05 12.16 7.42
N TRP A 302 -7.81 12.92 6.62
CA TRP A 302 -7.51 13.06 5.21
C TRP A 302 -6.13 13.69 4.96
N MET A 303 -5.33 13.00 4.17
CA MET A 303 -4.03 13.43 3.68
C MET A 303 -4.04 13.40 2.14
N LEU A 304 -3.51 14.43 1.51
CA LEU A 304 -3.33 14.43 0.05
C LEU A 304 -2.09 13.60 -0.30
N TYR A 305 -2.27 12.57 -1.12
CA TYR A 305 -1.16 11.80 -1.66
C TYR A 305 -0.91 12.25 -3.10
N GLU A 306 0.21 12.91 -3.32
CA GLU A 306 0.72 13.33 -4.61
C GLU A 306 1.74 12.30 -5.08
N CYS A 307 1.49 11.67 -6.24
CA CYS A 307 2.36 10.65 -6.82
C CYS A 307 2.75 11.05 -8.24
N GLU A 308 4.03 10.95 -8.56
CA GLU A 308 4.58 11.22 -9.90
C GLU A 308 5.63 10.17 -10.27
N SER A 309 5.71 9.82 -11.55
CA SER A 309 6.74 8.92 -12.05
C SER A 309 7.62 9.67 -13.05
N PRO A 310 8.82 10.10 -12.63
CA PRO A 310 9.72 10.82 -13.51
C PRO A 310 10.38 9.92 -14.55
N TRP A 311 10.35 8.59 -14.33
CA TRP A 311 11.04 7.66 -15.21
C TRP A 311 10.37 6.30 -15.24
N ALA A 312 10.32 5.70 -16.45
CA ALA A 312 9.96 4.30 -16.68
C ALA A 312 10.63 3.80 -17.96
N GLY A 313 11.27 2.61 -17.97
CA GLY A 313 11.93 2.08 -19.15
C GLY A 313 12.79 0.85 -18.91
N GLU A 314 13.57 0.49 -19.93
CA GLU A 314 14.54 -0.60 -19.89
C GLU A 314 15.90 -0.13 -19.36
N TYR A 315 16.67 -1.04 -18.78
CA TYR A 315 18.06 -0.77 -18.45
C TYR A 315 18.90 -0.68 -19.74
N GLY A 316 19.57 0.46 -19.96
CA GLY A 316 20.45 0.69 -21.12
C GLY A 316 19.74 1.10 -22.42
N GLY A 317 18.44 1.44 -22.38
CA GLY A 317 17.73 2.04 -23.51
C GLY A 317 18.30 3.40 -23.91
N GLU A 318 18.26 3.75 -25.21
CA GLU A 318 18.61 5.09 -25.69
C GLU A 318 17.53 6.10 -25.28
N TRP A 319 17.93 7.24 -24.74
CA TRP A 319 17.04 8.29 -24.23
C TRP A 319 17.13 9.54 -25.09
N ASP A 320 15.98 10.13 -25.37
CA ASP A 320 15.92 11.49 -25.87
C ASP A 320 16.19 12.47 -24.72
N GLN A 321 17.23 13.31 -24.85
CA GLN A 321 17.75 14.17 -23.78
C GLN A 321 16.80 15.34 -23.51
N GLY A 322 16.09 15.34 -22.40
CA GLY A 322 15.17 16.44 -22.09
C GLY A 322 14.86 16.81 -20.64
N THR A 323 15.22 16.02 -19.63
CA THR A 323 14.88 16.37 -18.24
C THR A 323 15.94 15.94 -17.23
N ASP A 324 16.43 16.92 -16.51
CA ASP A 324 17.38 16.78 -15.40
C ASP A 324 16.59 16.73 -14.06
N PHE A 325 16.57 15.56 -13.40
CA PHE A 325 16.00 15.42 -12.06
C PHE A 325 16.83 14.44 -11.23
N GLY A 326 17.39 14.95 -10.15
CA GLY A 326 17.99 14.14 -9.10
C GLY A 326 17.11 14.11 -7.87
N VAL A 327 16.69 12.94 -7.40
CA VAL A 327 16.46 12.58 -5.98
C VAL A 327 16.14 11.07 -5.86
N ALA A 328 16.48 10.42 -4.75
CA ALA A 328 16.41 8.97 -4.52
C ALA A 328 15.01 8.49 -4.11
N GLU A 329 14.59 7.27 -4.59
CA GLU A 329 13.21 6.82 -4.42
C GLU A 329 12.99 5.32 -4.66
N SER A 330 11.72 4.89 -4.69
CA SER A 330 11.34 3.49 -4.89
C SER A 330 11.47 3.03 -6.34
N LEU A 331 12.28 2.00 -6.59
CA LEU A 331 12.35 1.31 -7.87
C LEU A 331 11.33 0.19 -7.99
N LEU A 332 10.73 0.08 -9.18
CA LEU A 332 9.71 -0.89 -9.52
C LEU A 332 10.18 -1.77 -10.67
N SER A 333 9.71 -3.00 -10.72
CA SER A 333 9.90 -3.90 -11.85
C SER A 333 8.58 -4.46 -12.33
N TRP A 334 8.39 -4.52 -13.66
CA TRP A 334 7.22 -5.17 -14.25
C TRP A 334 7.60 -5.94 -15.53
N GLU A 335 6.78 -6.93 -15.84
CA GLU A 335 6.89 -7.72 -17.04
C GLU A 335 5.75 -7.34 -17.99
N ILE A 336 6.09 -6.88 -19.20
CA ILE A 336 5.16 -6.57 -20.29
C ILE A 336 5.20 -7.72 -21.29
N ARG A 337 4.03 -8.30 -21.61
CA ARG A 337 3.89 -9.23 -22.72
C ARG A 337 3.18 -8.55 -23.89
N PRO A 338 3.72 -8.64 -25.12
CA PRO A 338 2.99 -8.18 -26.30
C PRO A 338 1.72 -9.00 -26.50
N SER A 339 0.69 -8.38 -27.05
CA SER A 339 -0.61 -8.98 -27.33
C SER A 339 -0.61 -10.03 -28.46
N SER A 340 0.55 -10.35 -29.03
CA SER A 340 0.72 -11.35 -30.10
C SER A 340 1.19 -12.69 -29.52
N PRO A 341 0.59 -13.84 -29.93
CA PRO A 341 0.93 -15.15 -29.41
C PRO A 341 2.32 -15.68 -29.84
N PHE A 342 3.06 -14.95 -30.66
CA PHE A 342 4.35 -15.39 -31.23
C PHE A 342 5.59 -14.61 -30.75
N SER A 343 5.46 -13.69 -29.82
CA SER A 343 6.63 -12.95 -29.29
C SER A 343 6.89 -13.31 -27.83
N LEU A 344 7.90 -14.14 -27.59
CA LEU A 344 8.54 -14.40 -26.31
C LEU A 344 9.44 -13.19 -25.93
N TYR A 345 8.87 -12.03 -25.67
CA TYR A 345 9.61 -10.90 -25.12
C TYR A 345 9.22 -10.73 -23.64
N THR A 346 10.07 -11.18 -22.76
CA THR A 346 10.09 -10.81 -21.35
C THR A 346 10.89 -9.52 -21.22
N GLY A 347 10.26 -8.38 -21.50
CA GLY A 347 10.90 -7.07 -21.30
C GLY A 347 10.95 -6.76 -19.81
N GLY A 348 12.14 -6.69 -19.23
CA GLY A 348 12.37 -6.26 -17.85
C GLY A 348 12.35 -4.74 -17.74
N SER A 349 11.17 -4.10 -17.84
CA SER A 349 11.05 -2.66 -17.61
C SER A 349 11.00 -2.35 -16.11
N ARG A 350 11.55 -1.19 -15.73
CA ARG A 350 11.50 -0.63 -14.38
C ARG A 350 10.85 0.74 -14.41
N GLY A 351 10.34 1.19 -13.28
CA GLY A 351 9.80 2.53 -13.12
C GLY A 351 10.19 3.10 -11.76
N LEU A 352 10.31 4.41 -11.72
CA LEU A 352 10.55 5.18 -10.53
C LEU A 352 9.28 5.95 -10.19
N VAL A 353 8.86 5.95 -8.93
CA VAL A 353 7.72 6.73 -8.48
C VAL A 353 8.09 7.50 -7.22
N HIS A 354 7.74 8.78 -7.21
CA HIS A 354 7.86 9.68 -6.06
C HIS A 354 6.50 9.90 -5.44
N GLY A 355 6.44 9.94 -4.12
CA GLY A 355 5.22 10.20 -3.36
C GLY A 355 5.42 11.29 -2.31
N ARG A 356 4.39 12.13 -2.09
CA ARG A 356 4.33 13.11 -1.01
C ARG A 356 2.98 13.03 -0.34
N LEU A 357 2.97 12.82 0.97
CA LEU A 357 1.77 12.87 1.79
C LEU A 357 1.71 14.22 2.50
N TRP A 358 0.69 15.00 2.18
CA TRP A 358 0.44 16.32 2.73
C TRP A 358 -0.69 16.27 3.73
N ARG A 359 -0.49 16.92 4.86
CA ARG A 359 -1.60 17.21 5.78
C ARG A 359 -2.54 18.22 5.12
N ARG A 360 -3.79 18.24 5.57
CA ARG A 360 -4.82 19.15 5.04
C ARG A 360 -4.46 20.63 5.19
N ASP A 361 -3.66 21.00 6.17
CA ASP A 361 -3.17 22.37 6.41
C ASP A 361 -1.95 22.75 5.54
N GLY A 362 -1.56 21.91 4.59
CA GLY A 362 -0.46 22.16 3.66
C GLY A 362 0.92 21.78 4.18
N VAL A 363 1.01 21.09 5.31
CA VAL A 363 2.28 20.64 5.87
C VAL A 363 2.68 19.29 5.25
N LEU A 364 3.91 19.20 4.73
CA LEU A 364 4.47 17.95 4.22
C LEU A 364 4.74 17.00 5.39
N ALA A 365 4.03 15.90 5.42
CA ALA A 365 4.12 14.91 6.50
C ALA A 365 5.10 13.78 6.17
N VAL A 366 5.05 13.26 4.93
CA VAL A 366 5.86 12.13 4.48
C VAL A 366 6.28 12.33 3.03
N SER A 367 7.49 11.89 2.69
CA SER A 367 7.97 11.76 1.32
C SER A 367 8.71 10.45 1.12
#